data_274201ce62a0490e73f91fedf1c9c16d
#
_entry.id   274201ce62a0490e73f91fedf1c9c16d
#
_cell.length_a   1.000
_cell.length_b   1.000
_cell.length_c   1.000
_cell.angle_alpha   90.00
_cell.angle_beta   90.00
_cell.angle_gamma   90.00
#
_symmetry.space_group_name_H-M   'P 1'
#
loop_
_entity.id
_entity.type
_entity.pdbx_description
1 polymer ?
#
loop_
_entity_poly.entity_id
_entity_poly.type
_entity_poly.pdbx_seq_one_letter_code
_entity_poly.pdbx_strand_id
1 'polypeptide(L)'
;MLRKIGIDAIEVRKVQQLSEIDGLIIPGGESTTIVKLLTRFEFVDHLREKVNSGMALWGTCAGMIVIARELADPYPIPLNLIDISVARNYFGRQVDSFEAELHIEGINGDPMRAVFIRAPIVQTVGEGVKQIASTDDGQAVAVKKGRVLATSFHPELTGDTRLHTLFLKLAKEAQEDPRQNSSTAGNPSST
;
A
#
# COMPACT_ATOMS: atom_id res chain seq x y z
N MET A 1 8.53 -10.37 -7.73
CA MET A 1 7.74 -11.12 -6.73
C MET A 1 6.42 -11.62 -7.32
N LEU A 2 5.53 -10.79 -7.83
CA LEU A 2 4.20 -11.21 -8.36
C LEU A 2 4.30 -12.31 -9.43
N ARG A 3 5.24 -12.21 -10.36
CA ARG A 3 5.48 -13.26 -11.38
C ARG A 3 5.89 -14.61 -10.79
N LYS A 4 6.60 -14.63 -9.64
CA LYS A 4 6.95 -15.89 -8.95
C LYS A 4 5.74 -16.66 -8.44
N ILE A 5 4.62 -15.97 -8.21
CA ILE A 5 3.35 -16.54 -7.73
C ILE A 5 2.30 -16.59 -8.83
N GLY A 6 2.74 -16.56 -10.11
CA GLY A 6 1.89 -16.77 -11.29
C GLY A 6 0.99 -15.60 -11.68
N ILE A 7 1.30 -14.37 -11.21
CA ILE A 7 0.54 -13.16 -11.55
C ILE A 7 1.25 -12.39 -12.66
N ASP A 8 0.51 -12.12 -13.72
CA ASP A 8 0.94 -11.22 -14.79
C ASP A 8 0.67 -9.77 -14.36
N ALA A 9 1.67 -9.15 -13.74
CA ALA A 9 1.60 -7.79 -13.27
C ALA A 9 2.04 -6.81 -14.35
N ILE A 10 1.24 -5.78 -14.58
CA ILE A 10 1.52 -4.70 -15.52
C ILE A 10 2.11 -3.48 -14.79
N GLU A 11 2.93 -2.70 -15.50
CA GLU A 11 3.34 -1.38 -15.06
C GLU A 11 2.27 -0.36 -15.41
N VAL A 12 1.70 0.28 -14.38
CA VAL A 12 0.69 1.33 -14.55
C VAL A 12 1.39 2.66 -14.81
N ARG A 13 1.27 3.17 -16.02
CA ARG A 13 1.88 4.44 -16.48
C ARG A 13 0.86 5.49 -16.90
N LYS A 14 -0.41 5.11 -17.04
CA LYS A 14 -1.51 5.97 -17.46
C LYS A 14 -2.72 5.73 -16.56
N VAL A 15 -3.47 6.78 -16.29
CA VAL A 15 -4.66 6.73 -15.43
C VAL A 15 -5.68 5.70 -15.92
N GLN A 16 -5.86 5.58 -17.24
CA GLN A 16 -6.82 4.64 -17.84
C GLN A 16 -6.56 3.19 -17.43
N GLN A 17 -5.29 2.82 -17.20
CA GLN A 17 -4.90 1.47 -16.78
C GLN A 17 -5.40 1.11 -15.37
N LEU A 18 -5.81 2.08 -14.56
CA LEU A 18 -6.43 1.82 -13.26
C LEU A 18 -7.77 1.08 -13.36
N SER A 19 -8.42 1.12 -14.51
CA SER A 19 -9.66 0.35 -14.76
C SER A 19 -9.41 -1.11 -15.17
N GLU A 20 -8.16 -1.47 -15.44
CA GLU A 20 -7.75 -2.80 -15.92
C GLU A 20 -7.17 -3.66 -14.79
N ILE A 21 -7.09 -3.13 -13.56
CA ILE A 21 -6.44 -3.78 -12.42
C ILE A 21 -7.35 -3.86 -11.19
N ASP A 22 -7.20 -4.91 -10.42
CA ASP A 22 -7.92 -5.12 -9.15
C ASP A 22 -7.15 -4.61 -7.93
N GLY A 23 -5.86 -4.40 -8.09
CA GLY A 23 -4.99 -3.90 -7.04
C GLY A 23 -3.73 -3.23 -7.58
N LEU A 24 -3.27 -2.22 -6.85
CA LEU A 24 -2.08 -1.44 -7.18
C LEU A 24 -1.04 -1.51 -6.06
N ILE A 25 0.22 -1.74 -6.41
CA ILE A 25 1.35 -1.60 -5.49
C ILE A 25 2.10 -0.31 -5.84
N ILE A 26 2.26 0.58 -4.86
CA ILE A 26 3.16 1.74 -4.94
C ILE A 26 4.45 1.36 -4.22
N PRO A 27 5.54 1.12 -4.96
CA PRO A 27 6.78 0.63 -4.39
C PRO A 27 7.57 1.70 -3.64
N GLY A 28 8.66 1.28 -3.00
CA GLY A 28 9.69 2.14 -2.47
C GLY A 28 10.32 3.04 -3.53
N GLY A 29 11.08 4.03 -3.07
CA GLY A 29 11.73 5.04 -3.90
C GLY A 29 11.83 6.38 -3.18
N GLU A 30 11.74 7.50 -3.91
CA GLU A 30 11.74 8.84 -3.34
C GLU A 30 10.30 9.39 -3.32
N SER A 31 9.73 9.53 -2.11
CA SER A 31 8.32 9.86 -1.91
C SER A 31 7.89 11.19 -2.54
N THR A 32 8.76 12.22 -2.49
CA THR A 32 8.49 13.53 -3.10
C THR A 32 8.37 13.42 -4.62
N THR A 33 9.23 12.63 -5.24
CA THR A 33 9.19 12.38 -6.69
C THR A 33 7.92 11.60 -7.06
N ILE A 34 7.58 10.57 -6.28
CA ILE A 34 6.37 9.76 -6.53
C ILE A 34 5.14 10.66 -6.48
N VAL A 35 4.98 11.46 -5.41
CA VAL A 35 3.82 12.38 -5.28
C VAL A 35 3.77 13.39 -6.41
N LYS A 36 4.91 14.00 -6.78
CA LYS A 36 4.97 14.94 -7.93
C LYS A 36 4.53 14.29 -9.23
N LEU A 37 4.96 13.06 -9.50
CA LEU A 37 4.56 12.34 -10.71
C LEU A 37 3.07 11.99 -10.69
N LEU A 38 2.55 11.46 -9.57
CA LEU A 38 1.13 11.15 -9.42
C LEU A 38 0.26 12.39 -9.61
N THR A 39 0.68 13.54 -9.07
CA THR A 39 -0.03 14.82 -9.25
C THR A 39 0.06 15.30 -10.71
N ARG A 40 1.25 15.29 -11.30
CA ARG A 40 1.47 15.76 -12.68
C ARG A 40 0.68 14.98 -13.72
N PHE A 41 0.52 13.67 -13.50
CA PHE A 41 -0.19 12.78 -14.42
C PHE A 41 -1.62 12.48 -13.96
N GLU A 42 -2.18 13.30 -13.07
CA GLU A 42 -3.59 13.29 -12.65
C GLU A 42 -4.05 11.98 -11.98
N PHE A 43 -3.11 11.21 -11.40
CA PHE A 43 -3.44 9.97 -10.72
C PHE A 43 -4.18 10.16 -9.39
N VAL A 44 -4.00 11.30 -8.70
CA VAL A 44 -4.38 11.46 -7.29
C VAL A 44 -5.87 11.21 -7.07
N ASP A 45 -6.73 11.92 -7.80
CA ASP A 45 -8.18 11.81 -7.61
C ASP A 45 -8.72 10.47 -8.13
N HIS A 46 -8.18 9.96 -9.23
CA HIS A 46 -8.53 8.64 -9.75
C HIS A 46 -8.15 7.52 -8.78
N LEU A 47 -6.99 7.62 -8.11
CA LEU A 47 -6.60 6.65 -7.07
C LEU A 47 -7.53 6.71 -5.87
N ARG A 48 -7.91 7.92 -5.42
CA ARG A 48 -8.89 8.08 -4.34
C ARG A 48 -10.22 7.45 -4.68
N GLU A 49 -10.73 7.73 -5.88
CA GLU A 49 -11.98 7.15 -6.36
C GLU A 49 -11.91 5.61 -6.43
N LYS A 50 -10.85 5.06 -7.04
CA LYS A 50 -10.66 3.62 -7.19
C LYS A 50 -10.51 2.90 -5.85
N VAL A 51 -9.74 3.45 -4.91
CA VAL A 51 -9.58 2.88 -3.56
C VAL A 51 -10.90 2.94 -2.79
N ASN A 52 -11.63 4.07 -2.86
CA ASN A 52 -12.95 4.20 -2.24
C ASN A 52 -13.98 3.22 -2.84
N SER A 53 -13.86 2.92 -4.13
CA SER A 53 -14.68 1.91 -4.82
C SER A 53 -14.24 0.48 -4.53
N GLY A 54 -13.15 0.27 -3.77
CA GLY A 54 -12.73 -1.05 -3.30
C GLY A 54 -11.52 -1.66 -4.00
N MET A 55 -10.84 -0.95 -4.91
CA MET A 55 -9.55 -1.41 -5.45
C MET A 55 -8.54 -1.63 -4.31
N ALA A 56 -7.84 -2.75 -4.33
CA ALA A 56 -6.80 -3.00 -3.34
C ALA A 56 -5.58 -2.10 -3.59
N LEU A 57 -4.97 -1.59 -2.52
CA LEU A 57 -3.79 -0.74 -2.59
C LEU A 57 -2.73 -1.20 -1.59
N TRP A 58 -1.49 -1.22 -2.03
CA TRP A 58 -0.37 -1.48 -1.13
C TRP A 58 0.76 -0.49 -1.35
N GLY A 59 1.13 0.25 -0.29
CA GLY A 59 2.30 1.12 -0.27
C GLY A 59 3.46 0.47 0.49
N THR A 60 4.62 0.29 -0.15
CA THR A 60 5.83 -0.22 0.51
C THR A 60 6.85 0.89 0.69
N CYS A 61 7.47 1.01 1.85
CA CYS A 61 8.49 2.02 2.18
C CYS A 61 8.03 3.45 1.77
N ALA A 62 8.59 4.06 0.75
CA ALA A 62 8.13 5.35 0.24
C ALA A 62 6.65 5.34 -0.20
N GLY A 63 6.15 4.21 -0.68
CA GLY A 63 4.72 4.02 -0.98
C GLY A 63 3.83 4.18 0.25
N MET A 64 4.24 3.72 1.45
CA MET A 64 3.53 3.99 2.71
C MET A 64 3.43 5.51 2.96
N ILE A 65 4.52 6.25 2.77
CA ILE A 65 4.55 7.71 2.89
C ILE A 65 3.53 8.36 1.95
N VAL A 66 3.51 7.91 0.69
CA VAL A 66 2.62 8.45 -0.35
C VAL A 66 1.14 8.26 0.00
N ILE A 67 0.74 7.11 0.54
CA ILE A 67 -0.68 6.78 0.79
C ILE A 67 -1.18 7.22 2.17
N ALA A 68 -0.31 7.64 3.08
CA ALA A 68 -0.66 8.11 4.43
C ALA A 68 -1.67 9.26 4.42
N ARG A 69 -2.35 9.51 5.56
CA ARG A 69 -3.16 10.70 5.76
C ARG A 69 -2.27 11.94 5.93
N GLU A 70 -1.25 11.82 6.74
CA GLU A 70 -0.36 12.94 7.07
C GLU A 70 1.07 12.47 7.35
N LEU A 71 1.98 13.41 7.30
CA LEU A 71 3.39 13.22 7.63
C LEU A 71 3.79 14.15 8.78
N ALA A 72 4.76 13.72 9.59
CA ALA A 72 5.43 14.57 10.57
C ALA A 72 6.20 15.74 9.90
N ASP A 73 6.64 15.53 8.68
CA ASP A 73 7.30 16.53 7.83
C ASP A 73 6.27 17.29 6.97
N PRO A 74 6.51 18.59 6.67
CA PRO A 74 5.58 19.38 5.86
C PRO A 74 5.50 18.94 4.38
N TYR A 75 6.39 18.06 3.95
CA TYR A 75 6.50 17.65 2.55
C TYR A 75 6.97 16.19 2.37
N PRO A 76 6.51 15.45 1.35
CA PRO A 76 5.44 15.81 0.40
C PRO A 76 4.06 15.79 1.06
N ILE A 77 3.04 16.36 0.39
CA ILE A 77 1.63 16.21 0.82
C ILE A 77 1.16 14.81 0.39
N PRO A 78 0.83 13.92 1.33
CA PRO A 78 0.42 12.55 0.98
C PRO A 78 -0.99 12.49 0.41
N LEU A 79 -1.38 11.32 -0.15
CA LEU A 79 -2.64 11.16 -0.85
C LEU A 79 -3.86 10.95 0.05
N ASN A 80 -3.68 10.75 1.36
CA ASN A 80 -4.75 10.47 2.32
C ASN A 80 -5.65 9.28 1.92
N LEU A 81 -5.02 8.11 1.70
CA LEU A 81 -5.70 6.88 1.32
C LEU A 81 -5.81 5.87 2.48
N ILE A 82 -5.03 6.06 3.55
CA ILE A 82 -5.13 5.31 4.79
C ILE A 82 -4.90 6.24 5.99
N ASP A 83 -5.70 6.10 7.02
CA ASP A 83 -5.68 6.96 8.21
C ASP A 83 -4.50 6.64 9.15
N ILE A 84 -3.31 7.02 8.74
CA ILE A 84 -2.08 6.92 9.52
C ILE A 84 -1.27 8.22 9.42
N SER A 85 -0.54 8.54 10.48
CA SER A 85 0.52 9.53 10.48
C SER A 85 1.88 8.83 10.37
N VAL A 86 2.76 9.33 9.53
CA VAL A 86 4.04 8.69 9.22
C VAL A 86 5.19 9.68 9.44
N ALA A 87 6.26 9.23 10.09
CA ALA A 87 7.54 9.92 10.12
C ALA A 87 8.53 9.27 9.15
N ARG A 88 9.24 10.12 8.38
CA ARG A 88 10.30 9.67 7.48
C ARG A 88 11.62 9.53 8.23
N ASN A 89 12.47 8.60 7.80
CA ASN A 89 13.85 8.44 8.32
C ASN A 89 13.93 8.38 9.86
N TYR A 90 12.99 7.69 10.50
CA TYR A 90 12.86 7.66 11.97
C TYR A 90 14.05 6.98 12.65
N PHE A 91 14.60 5.92 12.07
CA PHE A 91 15.68 5.15 12.67
C PHE A 91 17.04 5.90 12.76
N GLY A 92 17.04 7.20 12.38
CA GLY A 92 18.17 8.12 12.56
C GLY A 92 19.25 8.01 11.48
N ARG A 93 20.17 9.00 11.48
CA ARG A 93 21.26 9.08 10.50
C ARG A 93 22.32 7.97 10.63
N GLN A 94 22.29 7.20 11.71
CA GLN A 94 23.30 6.15 11.98
C GLN A 94 22.87 4.74 11.54
N VAL A 95 21.56 4.51 11.29
CA VAL A 95 21.04 3.20 10.84
C VAL A 95 20.32 3.41 9.51
N ASP A 96 21.08 3.36 8.42
CA ASP A 96 20.52 3.48 7.08
C ASP A 96 19.71 2.24 6.66
N SER A 97 20.06 1.06 7.18
CA SER A 97 19.36 -0.19 6.90
C SER A 97 19.53 -1.21 8.01
N PHE A 98 18.53 -2.03 8.24
CA PHE A 98 18.56 -3.18 9.13
C PHE A 98 17.57 -4.24 8.67
N GLU A 99 17.64 -5.40 9.27
CA GLU A 99 16.72 -6.50 9.05
C GLU A 99 16.09 -6.92 10.38
N ALA A 100 14.82 -7.35 10.32
CA ALA A 100 14.10 -7.90 11.45
C ALA A 100 13.24 -9.09 11.02
N GLU A 101 13.01 -10.01 11.95
CA GLU A 101 12.03 -11.07 11.78
C GLU A 101 10.68 -10.58 12.33
N LEU A 102 9.64 -10.60 11.50
CA LEU A 102 8.33 -10.07 11.84
C LEU A 102 7.27 -11.16 11.82
N HIS A 103 6.47 -11.21 12.88
CA HIS A 103 5.17 -11.86 12.84
C HIS A 103 4.15 -10.89 12.23
N ILE A 104 3.55 -11.29 11.10
CA ILE A 104 2.57 -10.47 10.39
C ILE A 104 1.20 -11.15 10.52
N GLU A 105 0.24 -10.43 11.08
CA GLU A 105 -1.11 -10.95 11.21
C GLU A 105 -1.74 -11.27 9.84
N GLY A 106 -2.36 -12.44 9.75
CA GLY A 106 -2.90 -12.98 8.50
C GLY A 106 -1.90 -13.77 7.65
N ILE A 107 -0.66 -13.91 8.13
CA ILE A 107 0.37 -14.75 7.53
C ILE A 107 0.78 -15.82 8.55
N ASN A 108 0.56 -17.09 8.20
CA ASN A 108 0.90 -18.23 9.04
C ASN A 108 2.35 -18.70 8.81
N GLY A 109 2.88 -19.44 9.79
CA GLY A 109 4.21 -20.04 9.78
C GLY A 109 5.27 -19.18 10.47
N ASP A 110 6.53 -19.40 10.13
CA ASP A 110 7.66 -18.73 10.74
C ASP A 110 7.65 -17.21 10.48
N PRO A 111 8.31 -16.43 11.35
CA PRO A 111 8.47 -15.00 11.13
C PRO A 111 8.99 -14.69 9.72
N MET A 112 8.62 -13.56 9.19
CA MET A 112 9.08 -13.07 7.88
C MET A 112 10.27 -12.14 8.07
N ARG A 113 11.35 -12.40 7.34
CA ARG A 113 12.47 -11.46 7.22
C ARG A 113 12.01 -10.20 6.51
N ALA A 114 12.15 -9.06 7.18
CA ALA A 114 11.84 -7.74 6.68
C ALA A 114 13.11 -6.90 6.54
N VAL A 115 13.29 -6.29 5.38
CA VAL A 115 14.45 -5.43 5.06
C VAL A 115 14.01 -3.97 5.11
N PHE A 116 14.62 -3.22 6.01
CA PHE A 116 14.36 -1.79 6.22
C PHE A 116 15.51 -0.96 5.64
N ILE A 117 15.22 0.00 4.79
CA ILE A 117 16.20 0.91 4.18
C ILE A 117 15.67 2.32 4.34
N ARG A 118 16.29 3.13 5.22
CA ARG A 118 15.83 4.49 5.58
C ARG A 118 14.31 4.54 5.78
N ALA A 119 13.80 3.53 6.49
CA ALA A 119 12.41 3.22 6.56
C ALA A 119 11.59 4.29 7.28
N PRO A 120 10.37 4.57 6.81
CA PRO A 120 9.39 5.34 7.57
C PRO A 120 8.85 4.50 8.73
N ILE A 121 8.24 5.17 9.71
CA ILE A 121 7.44 4.51 10.74
C ILE A 121 6.05 5.10 10.83
N VAL A 122 5.10 4.29 11.31
CA VAL A 122 3.77 4.75 11.66
C VAL A 122 3.81 5.37 13.05
N GLN A 123 3.53 6.66 13.16
CA GLN A 123 3.46 7.38 14.46
C GLN A 123 2.11 7.24 15.11
N THR A 124 1.05 7.36 14.32
CA THR A 124 -0.33 7.18 14.80
C THR A 124 -1.12 6.31 13.84
N VAL A 125 -2.00 5.51 14.42
CA VAL A 125 -2.94 4.63 13.72
C VAL A 125 -4.34 5.17 13.98
N GLY A 126 -5.05 5.60 12.93
CA GLY A 126 -6.39 6.15 13.02
C GLY A 126 -7.50 5.10 13.08
N GLU A 127 -8.72 5.57 13.08
CA GLU A 127 -9.90 4.72 13.24
C GLU A 127 -10.05 3.70 12.11
N GLY A 128 -10.30 2.45 12.50
CA GLY A 128 -10.49 1.32 11.59
C GLY A 128 -9.20 0.83 10.91
N VAL A 129 -8.04 1.43 11.19
CA VAL A 129 -6.74 0.90 10.76
C VAL A 129 -6.23 -0.09 11.79
N LYS A 130 -5.79 -1.25 11.34
CA LYS A 130 -5.23 -2.31 12.17
C LYS A 130 -3.72 -2.40 11.98
N GLN A 131 -2.97 -2.36 13.07
CA GLN A 131 -1.56 -2.74 13.08
C GLN A 131 -1.47 -4.25 12.92
N ILE A 132 -0.75 -4.71 11.90
CA ILE A 132 -0.61 -6.13 11.58
C ILE A 132 0.82 -6.66 11.79
N ALA A 133 1.80 -5.77 11.98
CA ALA A 133 3.14 -6.12 12.41
C ALA A 133 3.82 -4.95 13.13
N SER A 134 4.68 -5.29 14.10
CA SER A 134 5.56 -4.35 14.81
C SER A 134 6.96 -4.92 14.95
N THR A 135 7.92 -4.04 15.15
CA THR A 135 9.26 -4.37 15.65
C THR A 135 9.22 -4.78 17.12
N ASP A 136 10.31 -5.32 17.66
CA ASP A 136 10.40 -5.80 19.05
C ASP A 136 10.17 -4.68 20.08
N ASP A 137 10.49 -3.43 19.73
CA ASP A 137 10.21 -2.25 20.54
C ASP A 137 8.76 -1.73 20.42
N GLY A 138 7.90 -2.47 19.71
CA GLY A 138 6.47 -2.18 19.57
C GLY A 138 6.13 -1.17 18.47
N GLN A 139 7.14 -0.70 17.69
CA GLN A 139 6.90 0.25 16.61
C GLN A 139 6.11 -0.37 15.47
N ALA A 140 4.98 0.22 15.09
CA ALA A 140 4.17 -0.25 13.96
C ALA A 140 4.92 -0.12 12.64
N VAL A 141 5.06 -1.23 11.91
CA VAL A 141 5.78 -1.31 10.62
C VAL A 141 4.94 -1.90 9.50
N ALA A 142 3.78 -2.45 9.82
CA ALA A 142 2.77 -2.84 8.84
C ALA A 142 1.37 -2.59 9.38
N VAL A 143 0.53 -1.96 8.57
CA VAL A 143 -0.86 -1.62 8.93
C VAL A 143 -1.80 -1.92 7.77
N LYS A 144 -3.08 -2.17 8.10
CA LYS A 144 -4.12 -2.49 7.11
C LYS A 144 -5.45 -1.83 7.48
N LYS A 145 -6.16 -1.29 6.46
CA LYS A 145 -7.56 -0.86 6.58
C LYS A 145 -8.34 -1.37 5.36
N GLY A 146 -9.29 -2.27 5.61
CA GLY A 146 -9.99 -2.91 4.49
C GLY A 146 -9.01 -3.57 3.51
N ARG A 147 -8.99 -3.10 2.27
CA ARG A 147 -8.11 -3.58 1.20
C ARG A 147 -6.83 -2.73 1.00
N VAL A 148 -6.61 -1.74 1.86
CA VAL A 148 -5.40 -0.91 1.84
C VAL A 148 -4.38 -1.46 2.83
N LEU A 149 -3.18 -1.75 2.33
CA LEU A 149 -2.03 -2.26 3.07
C LEU A 149 -0.88 -1.25 2.99
N ALA A 150 -0.17 -1.03 4.08
CA ALA A 150 1.03 -0.22 4.12
C ALA A 150 2.12 -0.90 4.93
N THR A 151 3.34 -0.95 4.41
CA THR A 151 4.51 -1.55 5.06
C THR A 151 5.71 -0.62 4.99
N SER A 152 6.48 -0.53 6.08
CA SER A 152 7.69 0.30 6.18
C SER A 152 8.88 -0.29 5.44
N PHE A 153 8.89 -1.59 5.25
CA PHE A 153 10.00 -2.40 4.75
C PHE A 153 9.82 -2.77 3.27
N HIS A 154 10.83 -3.43 2.73
CA HIS A 154 10.94 -3.85 1.33
C HIS A 154 10.73 -5.36 1.19
N PRO A 155 9.50 -5.87 1.06
CA PRO A 155 9.24 -7.30 0.94
C PRO A 155 9.78 -7.90 -0.37
N GLU A 156 10.02 -7.06 -1.37
CA GLU A 156 10.58 -7.47 -2.65
C GLU A 156 12.07 -7.86 -2.58
N LEU A 157 12.77 -7.47 -1.52
CA LEU A 157 14.19 -7.78 -1.31
C LEU A 157 14.41 -9.15 -0.65
N THR A 158 13.36 -9.82 -0.23
CA THR A 158 13.41 -11.19 0.28
C THR A 158 12.90 -12.18 -0.76
N GLY A 159 13.11 -13.47 -0.54
CA GLY A 159 12.52 -14.53 -1.37
C GLY A 159 11.07 -14.85 -0.98
N ASP A 160 10.57 -14.30 0.13
CA ASP A 160 9.28 -14.64 0.72
C ASP A 160 8.12 -13.96 -0.03
N THR A 161 7.19 -14.77 -0.53
CA THR A 161 6.04 -14.29 -1.30
C THR A 161 4.75 -14.21 -0.48
N ARG A 162 4.78 -14.59 0.80
CA ARG A 162 3.56 -14.68 1.65
C ARG A 162 2.82 -13.35 1.75
N LEU A 163 3.53 -12.23 1.90
CA LEU A 163 2.91 -10.90 1.96
C LEU A 163 2.29 -10.50 0.61
N HIS A 164 2.94 -10.84 -0.50
CA HIS A 164 2.37 -10.64 -1.84
C HIS A 164 1.12 -11.50 -2.04
N THR A 165 1.12 -12.72 -1.52
CA THR A 165 -0.06 -13.61 -1.54
C THR A 165 -1.21 -13.03 -0.70
N LEU A 166 -0.90 -12.44 0.47
CA LEU A 166 -1.90 -11.73 1.28
C LEU A 166 -2.51 -10.56 0.49
N PHE A 167 -1.68 -9.75 -0.17
CA PHE A 167 -2.17 -8.64 -0.99
C PHE A 167 -3.05 -9.12 -2.16
N LEU A 168 -2.69 -10.23 -2.82
CA LEU A 168 -3.52 -10.80 -3.88
C LEU A 168 -4.90 -11.27 -3.39
N LYS A 169 -5.00 -11.77 -2.16
CA LYS A 169 -6.31 -12.10 -1.57
C LYS A 169 -7.17 -10.84 -1.45
N LEU A 170 -6.59 -9.73 -0.95
CA LEU A 170 -7.29 -8.44 -0.85
C LEU A 170 -7.75 -7.93 -2.22
N ALA A 171 -6.93 -8.10 -3.27
CA ALA A 171 -7.29 -7.71 -4.63
C ALA A 171 -8.43 -8.58 -5.21
N LYS A 172 -8.43 -9.89 -4.96
CA LYS A 172 -9.51 -10.80 -5.40
C LYS A 172 -10.83 -10.53 -4.69
N GLU A 173 -10.80 -10.25 -3.38
CA GLU A 173 -12.00 -9.86 -2.63
C GLU A 173 -12.66 -8.59 -3.19
N ALA A 174 -11.91 -7.77 -3.94
CA ALA A 174 -12.44 -6.60 -4.64
C ALA A 174 -13.40 -7.00 -5.79
N GLN A 175 -13.14 -8.10 -6.49
CA GLN A 175 -13.98 -8.59 -7.58
C GLN A 175 -15.31 -9.18 -7.07
N GLU A 176 -15.32 -9.73 -5.87
CA GLU A 176 -16.48 -10.43 -5.29
C GLU A 176 -17.45 -9.49 -4.56
N ASP A 177 -17.12 -8.19 -4.39
CA ASP A 177 -17.96 -7.23 -3.70
C ASP A 177 -19.12 -6.75 -4.61
N PRO A 178 -20.40 -7.09 -4.29
CA PRO A 178 -21.56 -6.77 -5.14
C PRO A 178 -21.75 -5.28 -5.42
N ARG A 179 -21.14 -4.39 -4.63
CA ARG A 179 -21.24 -2.94 -4.79
C ARG A 179 -20.54 -2.41 -6.05
N GLN A 180 -19.67 -3.18 -6.68
CA GLN A 180 -19.02 -2.81 -7.94
C GLN A 180 -19.83 -3.19 -9.18
N ASN A 181 -20.76 -4.15 -9.07
CA ASN A 181 -21.57 -4.64 -10.20
C ASN A 181 -22.79 -3.79 -10.54
N SER A 182 -23.10 -2.74 -9.75
CA SER A 182 -24.32 -1.92 -9.95
C SER A 182 -24.15 -0.72 -10.91
N SER A 183 -22.94 -0.44 -11.41
CA SER A 183 -22.68 0.72 -12.28
C SER A 183 -22.76 0.45 -13.79
N THR A 184 -23.00 -0.81 -14.21
CA THR A 184 -23.10 -1.18 -15.64
C THR A 184 -24.50 -1.54 -16.13
N ALA A 185 -25.53 -1.39 -15.28
CA ALA A 185 -26.93 -1.53 -15.73
C ALA A 185 -27.36 -0.26 -16.47
N GLY A 186 -27.15 -0.29 -17.79
CA GLY A 186 -27.51 0.77 -18.70
C GLY A 186 -28.98 1.14 -18.65
N ASN A 187 -29.19 2.40 -18.84
CA ASN A 187 -30.50 2.99 -19.11
C ASN A 187 -31.05 2.47 -20.44
N PRO A 188 -32.18 1.74 -20.50
CA PRO A 188 -32.84 1.50 -21.78
C PRO A 188 -33.58 2.78 -22.19
N SER A 189 -33.18 3.29 -23.33
CA SER A 189 -33.92 4.24 -24.14
C SER A 189 -35.41 3.94 -24.10
N SER A 190 -36.23 4.93 -23.76
CA SER A 190 -37.63 4.99 -24.12
C SER A 190 -37.86 6.16 -25.08
N THR A 191 -38.17 5.76 -26.28
CA THR A 191 -38.98 6.44 -27.31
C THR A 191 -39.66 7.74 -26.88
#